data_6f9a0c2e8981c7b3e404277d95f04850
#
_entry.id   6f9a0c2e8981c7b3e404277d95f04850
#
_cell.length_a   1.000
_cell.length_b   1.000
_cell.length_c   1.000
_cell.angle_alpha   90.00
_cell.angle_beta   90.00
_cell.angle_gamma   90.00
#
_symmetry.space_group_name_H-M   'P 1'
#
loop_
_entity.id
_entity.type
_entity.pdbx_description
1 polymer ?
#
loop_
_entity_poly.entity_id
_entity_poly.type
_entity_poly.pdbx_seq_one_letter_code
_entity_poly.pdbx_strand_id
1 'polypeptide(L)'
;MALGLLILVHERIFADVLGIRLDREPDMEVVAALDASALPRLSVGSGVDMVLLDADLPGDAAFRVADELSQAPSAPYVVFLSHSSDPECIVRAIRAGAAGWVRKDESIDRLLYVIRGVARGETWLPPDQTGEVLRLLMNGPDHDEDDGQLLTVLTSREREVLLCLANGNRRSDVAEHLHMSPNTVRTHLQNLMAKLGVHSALEAVALTHQVLDEDLS
;
A
#
# COMPACT_ATOMS: atom_id res chain seq x y z
N MET A 1 2.54 20.68 -5.03
CA MET A 1 3.37 19.81 -5.89
C MET A 1 2.42 18.80 -6.52
N ALA A 2 2.56 18.51 -7.82
CA ALA A 2 1.83 17.43 -8.45
C ALA A 2 2.31 16.07 -7.91
N LEU A 3 1.41 15.10 -7.84
CA LEU A 3 1.70 13.73 -7.42
C LEU A 3 2.39 12.98 -8.58
N GLY A 4 3.65 12.56 -8.38
CA GLY A 4 4.41 11.83 -9.39
C GLY A 4 3.96 10.37 -9.51
N LEU A 5 3.46 9.98 -10.69
CA LEU A 5 2.92 8.65 -10.96
C LEU A 5 3.84 7.86 -11.90
N LEU A 6 4.15 6.63 -11.52
CA LEU A 6 4.70 5.61 -12.41
C LEU A 6 3.61 4.59 -12.72
N ILE A 7 3.37 4.32 -14.00
CA ILE A 7 2.42 3.31 -14.46
C ILE A 7 3.22 2.13 -15.00
N LEU A 8 2.97 0.93 -14.48
CA LEU A 8 3.56 -0.33 -14.96
C LEU A 8 2.46 -1.36 -15.16
N VAL A 9 2.08 -1.60 -16.40
CA VAL A 9 0.98 -2.48 -16.76
C VAL A 9 1.39 -3.49 -17.83
N HIS A 10 0.58 -4.53 -18.03
CA HIS A 10 0.92 -5.59 -18.98
C HIS A 10 0.91 -5.10 -20.42
N GLU A 11 -0.13 -4.37 -20.83
CA GLU A 11 -0.34 -3.96 -22.22
C GLU A 11 0.13 -2.50 -22.45
N ARG A 12 0.97 -2.32 -23.48
CA ARG A 12 1.48 -1.01 -23.88
C ARG A 12 0.39 0.02 -24.16
N ILE A 13 -0.65 -0.39 -24.91
CA ILE A 13 -1.76 0.53 -25.25
C ILE A 13 -2.46 1.02 -23.98
N PHE A 14 -2.68 0.14 -23.01
CA PHE A 14 -3.31 0.52 -21.75
C PHE A 14 -2.42 1.49 -20.95
N ALA A 15 -1.10 1.27 -20.93
CA ALA A 15 -0.16 2.20 -20.31
C ALA A 15 -0.26 3.60 -20.92
N ASP A 16 -0.23 3.69 -22.26
CA ASP A 16 -0.25 4.96 -22.99
C ASP A 16 -1.57 5.71 -22.77
N VAL A 17 -2.72 5.04 -22.89
CA VAL A 17 -4.05 5.65 -22.71
C VAL A 17 -4.26 6.11 -21.28
N LEU A 18 -3.90 5.28 -20.31
CA LEU A 18 -4.01 5.61 -18.89
C LEU A 18 -3.08 6.78 -18.54
N GLY A 19 -1.86 6.77 -19.06
CA GLY A 19 -0.89 7.86 -18.86
C GLY A 19 -1.42 9.20 -19.37
N ILE A 20 -1.91 9.25 -20.62
CA ILE A 20 -2.51 10.46 -21.21
C ILE A 20 -3.70 10.94 -20.40
N ARG A 21 -4.51 10.03 -19.84
CA ARG A 21 -5.69 10.41 -19.08
C ARG A 21 -5.35 10.97 -17.71
N LEU A 22 -4.39 10.38 -17.02
CA LEU A 22 -3.96 10.83 -15.69
C LEU A 22 -3.16 12.13 -15.74
N ASP A 23 -2.34 12.32 -16.77
CA ASP A 23 -1.55 13.55 -16.97
C ASP A 23 -2.41 14.80 -17.26
N ARG A 24 -3.71 14.61 -17.53
CA ARG A 24 -4.67 15.74 -17.65
C ARG A 24 -5.15 16.27 -16.31
N GLU A 25 -4.93 15.54 -15.22
CA GLU A 25 -5.33 15.98 -13.89
C GLU A 25 -4.31 17.00 -13.35
N PRO A 26 -4.74 18.18 -12.89
CA PRO A 26 -3.82 19.26 -12.50
C PRO A 26 -3.00 18.96 -11.24
N ASP A 27 -3.39 17.95 -10.49
CA ASP A 27 -2.75 17.50 -9.26
C ASP A 27 -1.85 16.26 -9.44
N MET A 28 -1.68 15.80 -10.69
CA MET A 28 -0.90 14.60 -11.03
C MET A 28 0.12 14.89 -12.13
N GLU A 29 1.22 14.12 -12.14
CA GLU A 29 2.25 14.14 -13.18
C GLU A 29 2.66 12.70 -13.48
N VAL A 30 2.49 12.25 -14.72
CA VAL A 30 2.90 10.92 -15.14
C VAL A 30 4.39 10.91 -15.48
N VAL A 31 5.20 10.49 -14.53
CA VAL A 31 6.67 10.42 -14.68
C VAL A 31 7.07 9.41 -15.75
N ALA A 32 6.41 8.26 -15.78
CA ALA A 32 6.56 7.26 -16.85
C ALA A 32 5.34 6.33 -16.93
N ALA A 33 5.05 5.87 -18.16
CA ALA A 33 4.08 4.81 -18.44
C ALA A 33 4.80 3.68 -19.18
N LEU A 34 4.89 2.53 -18.54
CA LEU A 34 5.71 1.39 -18.94
C LEU A 34 4.85 0.14 -19.10
N ASP A 35 5.28 -0.77 -19.96
CA ASP A 35 4.73 -2.11 -20.08
C ASP A 35 5.66 -3.18 -19.48
N ALA A 36 5.21 -4.42 -19.48
CA ALA A 36 5.93 -5.57 -18.91
C ALA A 36 7.36 -5.76 -19.46
N SER A 37 7.69 -5.22 -20.63
CA SER A 37 9.04 -5.31 -21.20
C SER A 37 10.08 -4.49 -20.45
N ALA A 38 9.62 -3.51 -19.66
CA ALA A 38 10.48 -2.65 -18.85
C ALA A 38 10.93 -3.31 -17.54
N LEU A 39 10.29 -4.39 -17.08
CA LEU A 39 10.56 -5.07 -15.80
C LEU A 39 12.06 -5.34 -15.53
N PRO A 40 12.84 -5.89 -16.51
CA PRO A 40 14.25 -6.21 -16.24
C PRO A 40 15.15 -5.00 -15.99
N ARG A 41 14.64 -3.79 -16.28
CA ARG A 41 15.40 -2.51 -16.19
C ARG A 41 14.69 -1.49 -15.32
N LEU A 42 13.66 -1.93 -14.57
CA LEU A 42 12.88 -1.02 -13.74
C LEU A 42 13.78 -0.40 -12.67
N SER A 43 13.87 0.91 -12.70
CA SER A 43 14.48 1.71 -11.65
C SER A 43 13.55 2.86 -11.35
N VAL A 44 13.05 2.90 -10.13
CA VAL A 44 12.15 3.98 -9.69
C VAL A 44 13.03 5.16 -9.28
N GLY A 45 13.01 6.20 -10.13
CA GLY A 45 13.77 7.44 -9.92
C GLY A 45 13.16 8.33 -8.84
N SER A 46 13.88 9.41 -8.51
CA SER A 46 13.35 10.49 -7.67
C SER A 46 12.13 11.15 -8.34
N GLY A 47 11.13 11.51 -7.54
CA GLY A 47 9.91 12.17 -8.04
C GLY A 47 8.74 11.23 -8.31
N VAL A 48 8.88 9.93 -8.02
CA VAL A 48 7.75 8.99 -8.03
C VAL A 48 7.19 8.87 -6.61
N ASP A 49 5.96 9.33 -6.44
CA ASP A 49 5.22 9.24 -5.17
C ASP A 49 4.32 8.00 -5.12
N MET A 50 3.87 7.52 -6.31
CA MET A 50 2.96 6.38 -6.41
C MET A 50 3.23 5.55 -7.66
N VAL A 51 3.10 4.24 -7.53
CA VAL A 51 3.17 3.26 -8.63
C VAL A 51 1.80 2.62 -8.84
N LEU A 52 1.27 2.74 -10.04
CA LEU A 52 0.11 1.98 -10.51
C LEU A 52 0.63 0.69 -11.14
N LEU A 53 0.40 -0.43 -10.49
CA LEU A 53 1.04 -1.70 -10.80
C LEU A 53 0.02 -2.75 -11.21
N ASP A 54 0.18 -3.31 -12.39
CA ASP A 54 -0.68 -4.36 -12.89
C ASP A 54 -0.45 -5.68 -12.15
N ALA A 55 -1.48 -6.18 -11.47
CA ALA A 55 -1.43 -7.49 -10.80
C ALA A 55 -1.29 -8.65 -11.80
N ASP A 56 -1.74 -8.44 -13.04
CA ASP A 56 -1.77 -9.46 -14.09
C ASP A 56 -0.44 -9.55 -14.88
N LEU A 57 0.65 -8.96 -14.37
CA LEU A 57 2.00 -9.12 -14.94
C LEU A 57 2.44 -10.60 -14.89
N PRO A 58 3.22 -11.07 -15.89
CA PRO A 58 3.61 -12.48 -15.97
C PRO A 58 4.32 -12.99 -14.72
N GLY A 59 3.93 -14.15 -14.26
CA GLY A 59 4.43 -14.77 -13.04
C GLY A 59 4.10 -13.92 -11.82
N ASP A 60 4.97 -13.93 -10.83
CA ASP A 60 4.81 -13.12 -9.61
C ASP A 60 5.51 -11.74 -9.71
N ALA A 61 5.75 -11.25 -10.92
CA ALA A 61 6.55 -10.03 -11.13
C ALA A 61 5.95 -8.81 -10.41
N ALA A 62 4.62 -8.66 -10.42
CA ALA A 62 3.95 -7.55 -9.76
C ALA A 62 4.21 -7.53 -8.24
N PHE A 63 4.07 -8.68 -7.58
CA PHE A 63 4.25 -8.80 -6.14
C PHE A 63 5.71 -8.60 -5.73
N ARG A 64 6.67 -9.13 -6.53
CA ARG A 64 8.10 -8.89 -6.29
C ARG A 64 8.46 -7.42 -6.43
N VAL A 65 7.96 -6.74 -7.46
CA VAL A 65 8.18 -5.29 -7.65
C VAL A 65 7.62 -4.51 -6.48
N ALA A 66 6.40 -4.84 -6.03
CA ALA A 66 5.79 -4.16 -4.88
C ALA A 66 6.62 -4.36 -3.60
N ASP A 67 7.07 -5.58 -3.33
CA ASP A 67 7.91 -5.92 -2.19
C ASP A 67 9.25 -5.15 -2.22
N GLU A 68 9.95 -5.16 -3.35
CA GLU A 68 11.19 -4.39 -3.53
C GLU A 68 10.98 -2.88 -3.31
N LEU A 69 9.85 -2.33 -3.80
CA LEU A 69 9.53 -0.92 -3.61
C LEU A 69 9.21 -0.58 -2.16
N SER A 70 8.55 -1.48 -1.43
CA SER A 70 8.17 -1.28 -0.02
C SER A 70 9.39 -1.15 0.89
N GLN A 71 10.49 -1.79 0.53
CA GLN A 71 11.76 -1.81 1.29
C GLN A 71 12.62 -0.55 1.06
N ALA A 72 12.26 0.30 0.08
CA ALA A 72 13.06 1.49 -0.22
C ALA A 72 12.90 2.56 0.89
N PRO A 73 13.96 3.34 1.22
CA PRO A 73 13.89 4.39 2.24
C PRO A 73 12.83 5.49 1.98
N SER A 74 12.48 5.68 0.72
CA SER A 74 11.41 6.58 0.25
C SER A 74 10.41 5.79 -0.59
N ALA A 75 9.88 4.71 -0.04
CA ALA A 75 8.95 3.83 -0.73
C ALA A 75 7.77 4.62 -1.32
N PRO A 76 7.51 4.55 -2.63
CA PRO A 76 6.30 5.10 -3.20
C PRO A 76 5.08 4.30 -2.71
N TYR A 77 3.90 4.89 -2.77
CA TYR A 77 2.68 4.11 -2.60
C TYR A 77 2.49 3.17 -3.79
N VAL A 78 1.99 1.95 -3.53
CA VAL A 78 1.66 1.00 -4.60
C VAL A 78 0.16 0.78 -4.64
N VAL A 79 -0.46 1.02 -5.80
CA VAL A 79 -1.86 0.71 -6.09
C VAL A 79 -1.89 -0.35 -7.18
N PHE A 80 -2.47 -1.50 -6.87
CA PHE A 80 -2.62 -2.57 -7.84
C PHE A 80 -3.83 -2.34 -8.75
N LEU A 81 -3.65 -2.65 -10.03
CA LEU A 81 -4.70 -2.72 -11.04
C LEU A 81 -4.88 -4.17 -11.47
N SER A 82 -6.11 -4.72 -11.46
CA SER A 82 -6.37 -6.12 -11.81
C SER A 82 -7.71 -6.31 -12.48
N HIS A 83 -7.86 -7.38 -13.25
CA HIS A 83 -9.16 -7.86 -13.74
C HIS A 83 -9.95 -8.62 -12.68
N SER A 84 -9.30 -9.08 -11.61
CA SER A 84 -9.90 -9.87 -10.53
C SER A 84 -9.91 -9.10 -9.21
N SER A 85 -10.80 -9.49 -8.32
CA SER A 85 -10.79 -9.11 -6.89
C SER A 85 -10.74 -10.36 -6.03
N ASP A 86 -9.90 -11.32 -6.39
CA ASP A 86 -9.65 -12.50 -5.58
C ASP A 86 -9.04 -12.09 -4.23
N PRO A 87 -9.68 -12.42 -3.09
CA PRO A 87 -9.20 -12.05 -1.76
C PRO A 87 -7.78 -12.52 -1.46
N GLU A 88 -7.38 -13.70 -1.93
CA GLU A 88 -6.02 -14.22 -1.72
C GLU A 88 -4.98 -13.37 -2.47
N CYS A 89 -5.28 -12.96 -3.70
CA CYS A 89 -4.43 -12.04 -4.45
C CYS A 89 -4.33 -10.67 -3.78
N ILE A 90 -5.42 -10.15 -3.24
CA ILE A 90 -5.44 -8.88 -2.49
C ILE A 90 -4.59 -8.98 -1.23
N VAL A 91 -4.70 -10.08 -0.46
CA VAL A 91 -3.87 -10.34 0.72
C VAL A 91 -2.38 -10.38 0.36
N ARG A 92 -2.03 -11.08 -0.73
CA ARG A 92 -0.63 -11.09 -1.24
C ARG A 92 -0.13 -9.70 -1.59
N ALA A 93 -0.97 -8.87 -2.22
CA ALA A 93 -0.63 -7.49 -2.55
C ALA A 93 -0.40 -6.65 -1.29
N ILE A 94 -1.27 -6.78 -0.27
CA ILE A 94 -1.13 -6.09 1.02
C ILE A 94 0.19 -6.48 1.69
N ARG A 95 0.52 -7.77 1.74
CA ARG A 95 1.79 -8.28 2.27
C ARG A 95 3.01 -7.80 1.48
N ALA A 96 2.85 -7.54 0.20
CA ALA A 96 3.88 -6.91 -0.64
C ALA A 96 3.90 -5.36 -0.54
N GLY A 97 3.14 -4.75 0.38
CA GLY A 97 3.17 -3.32 0.64
C GLY A 97 2.13 -2.49 -0.12
N ALA A 98 1.11 -3.11 -0.72
CA ALA A 98 0.06 -2.38 -1.42
C ALA A 98 -0.72 -1.44 -0.49
N ALA A 99 -0.97 -0.22 -0.97
CA ALA A 99 -1.84 0.76 -0.34
C ALA A 99 -3.25 0.77 -0.97
N GLY A 100 -3.43 0.16 -2.14
CA GLY A 100 -4.73 0.09 -2.79
C GLY A 100 -4.85 -1.02 -3.83
N TRP A 101 -6.10 -1.40 -4.11
CA TRP A 101 -6.49 -2.34 -5.15
C TRP A 101 -7.69 -1.80 -5.91
N VAL A 102 -7.57 -1.72 -7.24
CA VAL A 102 -8.60 -1.21 -8.14
C VAL A 102 -8.80 -2.19 -9.30
N ARG A 103 -10.04 -2.46 -9.65
CA ARG A 103 -10.34 -3.27 -10.84
C ARG A 103 -10.15 -2.45 -12.11
N LYS A 104 -9.61 -3.06 -13.15
CA LYS A 104 -9.39 -2.41 -14.47
C LYS A 104 -10.70 -2.11 -15.21
N ASP A 105 -11.80 -2.73 -14.84
CA ASP A 105 -13.13 -2.48 -15.41
C ASP A 105 -13.91 -1.39 -14.64
N GLU A 106 -13.36 -0.83 -13.58
CA GLU A 106 -13.93 0.33 -12.90
C GLU A 106 -13.73 1.62 -13.70
N SER A 107 -14.51 2.64 -13.36
CA SER A 107 -14.40 3.96 -14.01
C SER A 107 -13.09 4.64 -13.67
N ILE A 108 -12.63 5.50 -14.59
CA ILE A 108 -11.46 6.33 -14.34
C ILE A 108 -11.66 7.26 -13.13
N ASP A 109 -12.88 7.71 -12.87
CA ASP A 109 -13.19 8.56 -11.71
C ASP A 109 -12.98 7.80 -10.40
N ARG A 110 -13.27 6.49 -10.41
CA ARG A 110 -12.98 5.62 -9.26
C ARG A 110 -11.48 5.49 -9.03
N LEU A 111 -10.70 5.27 -10.07
CA LEU A 111 -9.25 5.22 -9.97
C LEU A 111 -8.67 6.55 -9.45
N LEU A 112 -9.11 7.69 -9.99
CA LEU A 112 -8.70 9.01 -9.51
C LEU A 112 -9.03 9.22 -8.02
N TYR A 113 -10.20 8.78 -7.59
CA TYR A 113 -10.61 8.85 -6.19
C TYR A 113 -9.68 8.03 -5.29
N VAL A 114 -9.33 6.80 -5.71
CA VAL A 114 -8.40 5.93 -4.99
C VAL A 114 -6.99 6.53 -4.95
N ILE A 115 -6.46 7.00 -6.07
CA ILE A 115 -5.13 7.65 -6.14
C ILE A 115 -5.05 8.80 -5.12
N ARG A 116 -6.06 9.68 -5.12
CA ARG A 116 -6.11 10.82 -4.19
C ARG A 116 -6.26 10.37 -2.74
N GLY A 117 -7.02 9.31 -2.47
CA GLY A 117 -7.16 8.73 -1.14
C GLY A 117 -5.83 8.16 -0.63
N VAL A 118 -5.17 7.34 -1.45
CA VAL A 118 -3.87 6.75 -1.12
C VAL A 118 -2.80 7.83 -0.92
N ALA A 119 -2.79 8.89 -1.72
CA ALA A 119 -1.88 10.03 -1.53
C ALA A 119 -2.07 10.73 -0.17
N ARG A 120 -3.29 10.69 0.41
CA ARG A 120 -3.58 11.14 1.78
C ARG A 120 -3.27 10.10 2.85
N GLY A 121 -2.78 8.91 2.44
CA GLY A 121 -2.44 7.81 3.35
C GLY A 121 -3.61 6.88 3.69
N GLU A 122 -4.70 6.92 2.92
CA GLU A 122 -5.80 5.96 3.04
C GLU A 122 -5.41 4.62 2.41
N THR A 123 -5.95 3.51 2.92
CA THR A 123 -5.86 2.19 2.28
C THR A 123 -7.17 1.90 1.57
N TRP A 124 -7.09 1.42 0.32
CA TRP A 124 -8.25 1.18 -0.51
C TRP A 124 -8.34 -0.26 -0.96
N LEU A 125 -9.45 -0.91 -0.56
CA LEU A 125 -9.79 -2.27 -0.95
C LEU A 125 -11.17 -2.28 -1.62
N PRO A 126 -11.48 -3.28 -2.48
CA PRO A 126 -12.83 -3.50 -2.97
C PRO A 126 -13.78 -3.73 -1.79
N PRO A 127 -14.87 -2.94 -1.66
CA PRO A 127 -15.76 -3.01 -0.49
C PRO A 127 -16.39 -4.38 -0.27
N ASP A 128 -16.67 -5.09 -1.35
CA ASP A 128 -17.26 -6.45 -1.37
C ASP A 128 -16.28 -7.52 -0.89
N GLN A 129 -14.98 -7.27 -0.96
CA GLN A 129 -13.92 -8.21 -0.54
C GLN A 129 -13.29 -7.85 0.82
N THR A 130 -13.57 -6.66 1.35
CA THR A 130 -12.88 -6.14 2.55
C THR A 130 -12.99 -7.09 3.75
N GLY A 131 -14.19 -7.65 4.02
CA GLY A 131 -14.39 -8.56 5.14
C GLY A 131 -13.58 -9.86 5.01
N GLU A 132 -13.55 -10.45 3.82
CA GLU A 132 -12.81 -11.69 3.57
C GLU A 132 -11.29 -11.44 3.60
N VAL A 133 -10.84 -10.33 3.03
CA VAL A 133 -9.42 -9.93 3.05
C VAL A 133 -8.94 -9.74 4.49
N LEU A 134 -9.71 -9.04 5.33
CA LEU A 134 -9.36 -8.86 6.75
C LEU A 134 -9.31 -10.21 7.47
N ARG A 135 -10.30 -11.09 7.25
CA ARG A 135 -10.30 -12.44 7.82
C ARG A 135 -9.05 -13.23 7.43
N LEU A 136 -8.63 -13.19 6.17
CA LEU A 136 -7.44 -13.89 5.69
C LEU A 136 -6.14 -13.28 6.22
N LEU A 137 -6.08 -11.96 6.41
CA LEU A 137 -4.93 -11.31 7.02
C LEU A 137 -4.76 -11.72 8.48
N MET A 138 -5.87 -11.78 9.24
CA MET A 138 -5.86 -12.15 10.65
C MET A 138 -5.61 -13.65 10.90
N ASN A 139 -5.97 -14.54 9.97
CA ASN A 139 -5.81 -16.00 10.11
C ASN A 139 -4.64 -16.57 9.30
N GLY A 140 -3.70 -15.76 8.85
CA GLY A 140 -2.58 -16.21 8.02
C GLY A 140 -1.60 -17.11 8.77
N PRO A 141 -0.94 -18.07 8.05
CA PRO A 141 -0.05 -19.06 8.66
C PRO A 141 1.29 -18.51 9.17
N ASP A 142 1.59 -17.24 8.97
CA ASP A 142 2.90 -16.64 9.31
C ASP A 142 2.93 -15.99 10.70
N HIS A 143 1.90 -16.17 11.51
CA HIS A 143 1.87 -15.65 12.87
C HIS A 143 2.13 -16.80 13.86
N ASP A 144 3.40 -16.97 14.22
CA ASP A 144 3.83 -17.87 15.29
C ASP A 144 3.42 -17.29 16.66
N GLU A 145 3.26 -18.18 17.66
CA GLU A 145 2.79 -17.93 19.05
C GLU A 145 3.60 -16.88 19.87
N ASP A 146 4.46 -16.06 19.22
CA ASP A 146 5.35 -15.08 19.90
C ASP A 146 4.91 -13.61 19.67
N ASP A 147 3.68 -13.38 19.15
CA ASP A 147 3.19 -12.07 18.74
C ASP A 147 3.09 -11.05 19.89
N GLY A 148 2.89 -11.49 21.14
CA GLY A 148 2.86 -10.61 22.32
C GLY A 148 4.19 -9.86 22.56
N GLN A 149 5.33 -10.37 22.08
CA GLN A 149 6.62 -9.70 22.18
C GLN A 149 6.89 -8.72 21.03
N LEU A 150 6.22 -8.86 19.90
CA LEU A 150 6.45 -8.02 18.73
C LEU A 150 6.22 -6.52 18.99
N LEU A 151 5.23 -6.17 19.81
CA LEU A 151 4.99 -4.78 20.17
C LEU A 151 6.06 -4.19 21.10
N THR A 152 6.88 -5.04 21.76
CA THR A 152 7.94 -4.57 22.67
C THR A 152 9.14 -4.00 21.92
N VAL A 153 9.35 -4.37 20.65
CA VAL A 153 10.45 -3.86 19.81
C VAL A 153 10.21 -2.43 19.30
N LEU A 154 8.96 -1.95 19.43
CA LEU A 154 8.59 -0.61 19.00
C LEU A 154 8.99 0.43 20.04
N THR A 155 9.51 1.56 19.58
CA THR A 155 9.67 2.75 20.41
C THR A 155 8.30 3.27 20.86
N SER A 156 8.25 4.06 21.95
CA SER A 156 6.99 4.68 22.42
C SER A 156 6.27 5.45 21.30
N ARG A 157 7.04 6.11 20.44
CA ARG A 157 6.49 6.93 19.35
C ARG A 157 5.93 6.09 18.19
N GLU A 158 6.60 5.02 17.83
CA GLU A 158 6.10 4.06 16.83
C GLU A 158 4.84 3.36 17.32
N ARG A 159 4.78 3.02 18.60
CA ARG A 159 3.59 2.44 19.22
C ARG A 159 2.41 3.41 19.23
N GLU A 160 2.63 4.69 19.57
CA GLU A 160 1.59 5.71 19.51
C GLU A 160 1.01 5.86 18.09
N VAL A 161 1.87 5.90 17.06
CA VAL A 161 1.46 5.95 15.66
C VAL A 161 0.63 4.72 15.30
N LEU A 162 1.08 3.52 15.66
CA LEU A 162 0.39 2.26 15.38
C LEU A 162 -0.99 2.20 16.06
N LEU A 163 -1.08 2.58 17.35
CA LEU A 163 -2.34 2.61 18.08
C LEU A 163 -3.34 3.63 17.50
N CYS A 164 -2.87 4.80 17.07
CA CYS A 164 -3.73 5.76 16.38
C CYS A 164 -4.33 5.15 15.10
N LEU A 165 -3.54 4.44 14.31
CA LEU A 165 -4.02 3.78 13.09
C LEU A 165 -4.97 2.63 13.40
N ALA A 166 -4.67 1.81 14.41
CA ALA A 166 -5.54 0.72 14.86
C ALA A 166 -6.91 1.23 15.33
N ASN A 167 -6.97 2.46 15.86
CA ASN A 167 -8.21 3.15 16.20
C ASN A 167 -8.92 3.80 14.99
N GLY A 168 -8.46 3.52 13.76
CA GLY A 168 -9.10 3.99 12.53
C GLY A 168 -8.76 5.42 12.13
N ASN A 169 -7.78 6.07 12.77
CA ASN A 169 -7.35 7.40 12.37
C ASN A 169 -6.58 7.34 11.03
N ARG A 170 -6.80 8.35 10.18
CA ARG A 170 -6.00 8.52 8.96
C ARG A 170 -4.61 9.02 9.31
N ARG A 171 -3.64 8.83 8.42
CA ARG A 171 -2.26 9.33 8.64
C ARG A 171 -2.20 10.84 8.86
N SER A 172 -3.09 11.63 8.20
CA SER A 172 -3.23 13.05 8.43
C SER A 172 -3.65 13.37 9.86
N ASP A 173 -4.62 12.62 10.38
CA ASP A 173 -5.18 12.79 11.71
C ASP A 173 -4.15 12.37 12.77
N VAL A 174 -3.36 11.32 12.49
CA VAL A 174 -2.21 10.91 13.33
C VAL A 174 -1.17 12.02 13.41
N ALA A 175 -0.85 12.67 12.27
CA ALA A 175 0.08 13.78 12.22
C ALA A 175 -0.39 14.95 13.09
N GLU A 176 -1.66 15.31 13.01
CA GLU A 176 -2.28 16.38 13.82
C GLU A 176 -2.32 15.98 15.31
N HIS A 177 -2.80 14.79 15.63
CA HIS A 177 -2.97 14.28 17.00
C HIS A 177 -1.63 14.20 17.76
N LEU A 178 -0.58 13.75 17.06
CA LEU A 178 0.75 13.58 17.65
C LEU A 178 1.66 14.79 17.45
N HIS A 179 1.13 15.89 16.91
CA HIS A 179 1.87 17.13 16.60
C HIS A 179 3.14 16.87 15.76
N MET A 180 2.99 16.06 14.70
CA MET A 180 4.07 15.70 13.81
C MET A 180 3.82 16.20 12.39
N SER A 181 4.88 16.30 11.56
CA SER A 181 4.69 16.46 10.13
C SER A 181 4.20 15.14 9.50
N PRO A 182 3.44 15.18 8.38
CA PRO A 182 3.07 13.97 7.64
C PRO A 182 4.28 13.11 7.24
N ASN A 183 5.41 13.75 6.93
CA ASN A 183 6.66 13.07 6.62
C ASN A 183 7.23 12.32 7.83
N THR A 184 7.11 12.88 9.02
CA THR A 184 7.54 12.24 10.27
C THR A 184 6.68 11.00 10.56
N VAL A 185 5.37 11.08 10.38
CA VAL A 185 4.47 9.93 10.51
C VAL A 185 4.84 8.83 9.52
N ARG A 186 5.13 9.20 8.25
CA ARG A 186 5.59 8.25 7.22
C ARG A 186 6.88 7.53 7.67
N THR A 187 7.85 8.26 8.20
CA THR A 187 9.11 7.68 8.69
C THR A 187 8.88 6.72 9.86
N HIS A 188 8.04 7.09 10.84
CA HIS A 188 7.70 6.19 11.94
C HIS A 188 6.99 4.93 11.45
N LEU A 189 6.07 5.05 10.47
CA LEU A 189 5.40 3.91 9.86
C LEU A 189 6.38 2.97 9.17
N GLN A 190 7.31 3.49 8.38
CA GLN A 190 8.35 2.67 7.74
C GLN A 190 9.20 1.94 8.77
N ASN A 191 9.63 2.63 9.82
CA ASN A 191 10.46 2.03 10.88
C ASN A 191 9.70 0.94 11.65
N LEU A 192 8.43 1.18 12.02
CA LEU A 192 7.64 0.18 12.74
C LEU A 192 7.34 -1.04 11.87
N MET A 193 7.01 -0.84 10.59
CA MET A 193 6.79 -1.94 9.66
C MET A 193 8.05 -2.81 9.51
N ALA A 194 9.22 -2.19 9.35
CA ALA A 194 10.50 -2.90 9.29
C ALA A 194 10.79 -3.69 10.57
N LYS A 195 10.47 -3.16 11.75
CA LYS A 195 10.64 -3.84 13.03
C LYS A 195 9.67 -4.99 13.26
N LEU A 196 8.44 -4.84 12.77
CA LEU A 196 7.40 -5.89 12.87
C LEU A 196 7.53 -6.94 11.74
N GLY A 197 8.42 -6.74 10.76
CA GLY A 197 8.55 -7.63 9.61
C GLY A 197 7.35 -7.61 8.65
N VAL A 198 6.58 -6.53 8.67
CA VAL A 198 5.39 -6.35 7.80
C VAL A 198 5.64 -5.28 6.73
N HIS A 199 4.92 -5.35 5.63
CA HIS A 199 5.15 -4.49 4.47
C HIS A 199 4.02 -3.46 4.22
N SER A 200 2.91 -3.55 4.97
CA SER A 200 1.81 -2.58 4.87
C SER A 200 1.31 -2.10 6.22
N ALA A 201 0.77 -0.87 6.25
CA ALA A 201 0.15 -0.33 7.46
C ALA A 201 -1.08 -1.14 7.89
N LEU A 202 -1.82 -1.70 6.93
CA LEU A 202 -3.00 -2.52 7.23
C LEU A 202 -2.59 -3.84 7.88
N GLU A 203 -1.51 -4.46 7.43
CA GLU A 203 -0.94 -5.66 8.03
C GLU A 203 -0.46 -5.38 9.46
N ALA A 204 0.24 -4.27 9.70
CA ALA A 204 0.65 -3.84 11.02
C ALA A 204 -0.54 -3.63 11.98
N VAL A 205 -1.64 -3.05 11.48
CA VAL A 205 -2.88 -2.86 12.24
C VAL A 205 -3.55 -4.21 12.53
N ALA A 206 -3.63 -5.11 11.54
CA ALA A 206 -4.21 -6.45 11.72
C ALA A 206 -3.46 -7.24 12.80
N LEU A 207 -2.13 -7.22 12.77
CA LEU A 207 -1.28 -7.84 13.80
C LEU A 207 -1.54 -7.26 15.20
N THR A 208 -1.74 -5.94 15.31
CA THR A 208 -2.02 -5.29 16.61
C THR A 208 -3.34 -5.77 17.21
N HIS A 209 -4.38 -5.97 16.39
CA HIS A 209 -5.68 -6.47 16.89
C HIS A 209 -5.58 -7.90 17.39
N GLN A 210 -4.81 -8.77 16.76
CA GLN A 210 -4.58 -10.13 17.23
C GLN A 210 -3.95 -10.15 18.64
N VAL A 211 -2.88 -9.38 18.86
CA VAL A 211 -2.18 -9.28 20.15
C VAL A 211 -3.09 -8.74 21.26
N LEU A 212 -3.96 -7.76 20.95
CA LEU A 212 -4.87 -7.18 21.95
C LEU A 212 -6.02 -8.12 22.32
N ASP A 213 -6.49 -8.96 21.39
CA ASP A 213 -7.55 -9.95 21.65
C ASP A 213 -7.04 -11.14 22.48
N GLU A 214 -5.77 -11.52 22.35
CA GLU A 214 -5.15 -12.57 23.16
C GLU A 214 -4.92 -12.15 24.62
N ASP A 215 -4.60 -10.88 24.88
CA ASP A 215 -4.44 -10.35 26.24
C ASP A 215 -5.78 -10.26 27.01
N LEU A 216 -6.91 -10.44 26.35
CA LEU A 216 -8.26 -10.37 26.92
C LEU A 216 -8.93 -11.75 27.09
N SER A 217 -8.28 -12.85 26.69
CA SER A 217 -8.81 -14.22 26.74
C SER A 217 -8.13 -15.07 27.81
#